data_b83d5271773a4f32022f53ac11e9b6a6
#
_entry.id   b83d5271773a4f32022f53ac11e9b6a6
#
_cell.length_a   1.000
_cell.length_b   1.000
_cell.length_c   1.000
_cell.angle_alpha   90.00
_cell.angle_beta   90.00
_cell.angle_gamma   90.00
#
_symmetry.space_group_name_H-M   'P 1'
#
loop_
_entity.id
_entity.type
_entity.pdbx_description
1 polymer ?
#
loop_
_entity_poly.entity_id
_entity_poly.type
_entity_poly.pdbx_seq_one_letter_code
_entity_poly.pdbx_strand_id
1 'polypeptide(L)'
;QPKPAPVVEQPQPKKEVVTVQPMKQDIFFVLNSARIQDDQKSKIDELAEYLQKNPSAKVQVTGYADVNTGNSRINKTLSEKRAVNVADALKTKGISTDRIIVDFKGDTVQPYKTPKENRVSICIAE
;
A
#
# COMPACT_ATOMS: atom_id res chain seq x y z
N GLN A 1 -18.76 -27.47 18.30
CA GLN A 1 -18.60 -27.43 18.07
C GLN A 1 -17.85 -27.62 17.59
N PRO A 2 -18.09 -27.49 18.09
CA PRO A 2 -17.81 -27.50 17.83
C PRO A 2 -16.81 -27.62 17.49
N LYS A 3 -17.33 -26.95 17.67
CA LYS A 3 -16.96 -26.82 17.58
C LYS A 3 -16.30 -26.71 17.31
N PRO A 4 -16.70 -27.09 17.76
CA PRO A 4 -16.44 -26.73 17.67
C PRO A 4 -15.66 -26.60 17.50
N ALA A 5 -16.13 -26.63 17.96
CA ALA A 5 -16.08 -26.10 17.77
C ALA A 5 -15.31 -25.89 17.63
N PRO A 6 -15.46 -25.90 18.04
CA PRO A 6 -15.31 -25.30 17.78
C PRO A 6 -14.62 -24.96 17.71
N VAL A 7 -14.91 -25.36 18.37
CA VAL A 7 -15.00 -24.56 18.06
C VAL A 7 -14.36 -24.04 18.04
N VAL A 8 -14.40 -24.13 18.69
CA VAL A 8 -14.52 -23.31 18.38
C VAL A 8 -13.88 -22.76 18.47
N GLU A 9 -13.91 -22.56 18.80
CA GLU A 9 -13.96 -21.88 18.67
C GLU A 9 -13.48 -21.14 18.78
N GLN A 10 -13.46 -21.24 19.23
CA GLN A 10 -13.61 -20.46 19.12
C GLN A 10 -13.22 -19.71 19.15
N PRO A 11 -13.31 -19.54 19.91
CA PRO A 11 -13.57 -18.73 19.57
C PRO A 11 -13.08 -18.01 19.66
N GLN A 12 -12.94 -18.04 19.79
CA GLN A 12 -13.14 -17.26 19.41
C GLN A 12 -12.81 -16.46 19.27
N PRO A 13 -12.77 -16.53 19.86
CA PRO A 13 -12.97 -15.71 19.31
C PRO A 13 -12.43 -15.13 19.17
N LYS A 14 -12.42 -15.27 19.36
CA LYS A 14 -12.48 -14.69 18.71
C LYS A 14 -12.00 -13.94 18.47
N LYS A 15 -11.82 -14.32 18.75
CA LYS A 15 -11.70 -13.65 18.14
C LYS A 15 -11.37 -13.27 17.69
N GLU A 16 -11.46 -13.62 17.70
CA GLU A 16 -11.48 -13.19 16.82
C GLU A 16 -10.92 -12.95 16.28
N VAL A 17 -11.02 -13.55 16.50
CA VAL A 17 -10.50 -13.29 15.52
C VAL A 17 -10.75 -12.98 14.50
N VAL A 18 -11.00 -12.56 14.48
CA VAL A 18 -11.62 -12.07 13.28
C VAL A 18 -10.58 -11.97 12.19
N THR A 19 -10.78 -12.68 11.14
CA THR A 19 -9.86 -12.64 10.02
C THR A 19 -10.16 -11.42 9.18
N VAL A 20 -9.32 -10.42 9.29
CA VAL A 20 -9.42 -9.22 8.45
C VAL A 20 -8.64 -9.50 7.17
N GLN A 21 -9.29 -9.37 6.03
CA GLN A 21 -8.64 -9.56 4.76
C GLN A 21 -7.65 -8.42 4.50
N PRO A 22 -6.44 -8.72 4.03
CA PRO A 22 -5.51 -7.65 3.66
C PRO A 22 -6.11 -6.77 2.57
N MET A 23 -5.79 -5.48 2.61
CA MET A 23 -6.21 -4.56 1.56
C MET A 23 -5.01 -4.20 0.70
N LYS A 24 -5.13 -4.38 -0.60
CA LYS A 24 -4.12 -3.95 -1.57
C LYS A 24 -4.68 -2.83 -2.41
N GLN A 25 -3.92 -1.75 -2.53
CA GLN A 25 -4.25 -0.64 -3.43
C GLN A 25 -3.05 -0.28 -4.27
N ASP A 26 -3.26 -0.08 -5.55
CA ASP A 26 -2.22 0.35 -6.49
C ASP A 26 -2.46 1.81 -6.82
N ILE A 27 -1.55 2.68 -6.40
CA ILE A 27 -1.62 4.12 -6.68
C ILE A 27 -0.77 4.38 -7.91
N PHE A 28 -1.41 4.68 -9.04
CA PHE A 28 -0.72 4.89 -10.31
C PHE A 28 -0.30 6.33 -10.49
N PHE A 29 0.81 6.52 -11.20
CA PHE A 29 1.39 7.83 -11.44
C PHE A 29 1.57 8.05 -12.94
N VAL A 30 1.57 9.31 -13.35
CA VAL A 30 1.87 9.65 -14.72
C VAL A 30 3.39 9.64 -14.95
N LEU A 31 3.78 9.64 -16.22
CA LEU A 31 5.17 9.61 -16.63
C LEU A 31 5.96 10.70 -15.90
N ASN A 32 7.10 10.32 -15.36
CA ASN A 32 8.07 11.23 -14.75
C ASN A 32 7.48 12.07 -13.62
N SER A 33 6.50 11.54 -12.92
CA SER A 33 5.80 12.26 -11.85
C SER A 33 5.62 11.38 -10.62
N ALA A 34 5.73 12.01 -9.45
CA ALA A 34 5.39 11.39 -8.18
C ALA A 34 4.17 12.05 -7.53
N ARG A 35 3.47 12.90 -8.27
CA ARG A 35 2.28 13.57 -7.75
C ARG A 35 1.10 12.60 -7.77
N ILE A 36 0.41 12.51 -6.65
CA ILE A 36 -0.80 11.68 -6.55
C ILE A 36 -1.92 12.36 -7.34
N GLN A 37 -2.41 11.67 -8.37
CA GLN A 37 -3.48 12.19 -9.21
C GLN A 37 -4.80 12.21 -8.44
N ASP A 38 -5.69 13.13 -8.80
CA ASP A 38 -6.98 13.27 -8.11
C ASP A 38 -7.80 11.99 -8.18
N ASP A 39 -7.74 11.27 -9.30
CA ASP A 39 -8.47 10.00 -9.46
C ASP A 39 -7.88 8.84 -8.64
N GLN A 40 -6.69 9.04 -8.05
CA GLN A 40 -6.06 8.02 -7.20
C GLN A 40 -6.29 8.29 -5.71
N LYS A 41 -6.79 9.48 -5.36
CA LYS A 41 -6.93 9.88 -3.95
C LYS A 41 -7.94 9.03 -3.20
N SER A 42 -8.98 8.53 -3.86
CA SER A 42 -9.96 7.67 -3.23
C SER A 42 -9.33 6.38 -2.70
N LYS A 43 -8.29 5.88 -3.36
CA LYS A 43 -7.58 4.69 -2.91
C LYS A 43 -6.87 4.93 -1.58
N ILE A 44 -6.32 6.13 -1.41
CA ILE A 44 -5.68 6.52 -0.15
C ILE A 44 -6.72 6.63 0.95
N ASP A 45 -7.89 7.20 0.64
CA ASP A 45 -8.99 7.28 1.60
C ASP A 45 -9.43 5.89 2.07
N GLU A 46 -9.51 4.93 1.15
CA GLU A 46 -9.87 3.56 1.48
C GLU A 46 -8.83 2.88 2.37
N LEU A 47 -7.54 3.10 2.08
CA LEU A 47 -6.47 2.59 2.93
C LEU A 47 -6.54 3.19 4.32
N ALA A 48 -6.74 4.50 4.42
CA ALA A 48 -6.83 5.17 5.71
C ALA A 48 -8.01 4.65 6.51
N GLU A 49 -9.16 4.45 5.86
CA GLU A 49 -10.33 3.90 6.52
C GLU A 49 -10.07 2.50 7.05
N TYR A 50 -9.44 1.66 6.22
CA TYR A 50 -9.07 0.30 6.64
C TYR A 50 -8.18 0.33 7.89
N LEU A 51 -7.16 1.18 7.87
CA LEU A 51 -6.22 1.27 8.98
C LEU A 51 -6.88 1.83 10.24
N GLN A 52 -7.84 2.74 10.09
CA GLN A 52 -8.59 3.28 11.24
C GLN A 52 -9.50 2.22 11.85
N LYS A 53 -10.08 1.36 11.04
CA LYS A 53 -10.93 0.28 11.52
C LYS A 53 -10.16 -0.91 12.08
N ASN A 54 -8.88 -1.01 11.75
CA ASN A 54 -8.03 -2.14 12.15
C ASN A 54 -6.78 -1.60 12.84
N PRO A 55 -6.86 -1.23 14.13
CA PRO A 55 -5.76 -0.51 14.79
C PRO A 55 -4.44 -1.27 14.85
N SER A 56 -4.45 -2.60 14.74
CA SER A 56 -3.23 -3.41 14.74
C SER A 56 -2.59 -3.51 13.37
N ALA A 57 -3.28 -3.11 12.32
CA ALA A 57 -2.79 -3.26 10.96
C ALA A 57 -1.70 -2.23 10.64
N LYS A 58 -0.81 -2.63 9.75
CA LYS A 58 0.22 -1.74 9.23
C LYS A 58 0.12 -1.75 7.71
N VAL A 59 0.65 -0.72 7.06
CA VAL A 59 0.67 -0.64 5.61
C VAL A 59 2.10 -0.57 5.13
N GLN A 60 2.42 -1.39 4.14
CA GLN A 60 3.70 -1.28 3.43
C GLN A 60 3.45 -0.62 2.09
N VAL A 61 4.15 0.48 1.83
CA VAL A 61 4.04 1.25 0.60
C VAL A 61 5.35 1.06 -0.17
N THR A 62 5.27 0.43 -1.33
CA THR A 62 6.45 0.18 -2.16
C THR A 62 6.32 0.93 -3.47
N GLY A 63 7.25 1.85 -3.73
CA GLY A 63 7.26 2.64 -4.96
C GLY A 63 8.01 1.95 -6.09
N TYR A 64 7.55 2.15 -7.31
CA TYR A 64 8.14 1.58 -8.52
C TYR A 64 8.21 2.63 -9.61
N ALA A 65 9.11 2.42 -10.56
CA ALA A 65 9.21 3.22 -11.77
C ALA A 65 9.40 2.28 -12.97
N ASP A 66 8.88 2.67 -14.14
CA ASP A 66 9.03 1.82 -15.32
C ASP A 66 10.46 1.90 -15.86
N VAL A 67 10.97 0.75 -16.31
CA VAL A 67 12.35 0.64 -16.79
C VAL A 67 12.54 1.27 -18.17
N ASN A 68 11.46 1.52 -18.89
CA ASN A 68 11.53 1.99 -20.27
C ASN A 68 11.73 3.49 -20.38
N THR A 69 11.68 4.23 -19.26
CA THR A 69 11.86 5.68 -19.24
C THR A 69 12.91 6.05 -18.18
N GLY A 70 13.57 7.19 -18.40
CA GLY A 70 14.60 7.68 -17.50
C GLY A 70 15.82 6.79 -17.46
N ASN A 71 16.50 6.77 -16.33
CA ASN A 71 17.61 5.87 -16.07
C ASN A 71 17.51 5.35 -14.64
N SER A 72 18.37 4.41 -14.26
CA SER A 72 18.23 3.72 -12.97
C SER A 72 18.33 4.68 -11.78
N ARG A 73 19.18 5.71 -11.86
CA ARG A 73 19.31 6.69 -10.76
C ARG A 73 18.04 7.53 -10.63
N ILE A 74 17.55 8.05 -11.76
CA ILE A 74 16.32 8.86 -11.78
C ILE A 74 15.15 8.02 -11.31
N ASN A 75 15.05 6.78 -11.78
CA ASN A 75 13.95 5.90 -11.43
C ASN A 75 13.98 5.50 -9.97
N LYS A 76 15.15 5.33 -9.39
CA LYS A 76 15.26 5.05 -7.96
C LYS A 76 14.70 6.22 -7.15
N THR A 77 15.11 7.45 -7.47
CA THR A 77 14.62 8.64 -6.79
C THR A 77 13.12 8.81 -6.99
N LEU A 78 12.65 8.58 -8.21
CA LEU A 78 11.23 8.72 -8.54
C LEU A 78 10.38 7.72 -7.77
N SER A 79 10.82 6.46 -7.70
CA SER A 79 10.11 5.43 -6.95
C SER A 79 10.05 5.76 -5.46
N GLU A 80 11.14 6.29 -4.91
CA GLU A 80 11.16 6.73 -3.52
C GLU A 80 10.15 7.85 -3.28
N LYS A 81 10.13 8.86 -4.15
CA LYS A 81 9.19 9.98 -4.02
C LYS A 81 7.75 9.51 -4.13
N ARG A 82 7.48 8.55 -5.01
CA ARG A 82 6.13 7.98 -5.16
C ARG A 82 5.69 7.31 -3.86
N ALA A 83 6.57 6.52 -3.23
CA ALA A 83 6.25 5.87 -1.98
C ALA A 83 6.09 6.87 -0.84
N VAL A 84 6.99 7.85 -0.74
CA VAL A 84 6.97 8.86 0.32
C VAL A 84 5.70 9.71 0.21
N ASN A 85 5.31 10.10 -1.00
CA ASN A 85 4.12 10.93 -1.17
C ASN A 85 2.85 10.20 -0.74
N VAL A 86 2.76 8.90 -1.01
CA VAL A 86 1.63 8.11 -0.53
C VAL A 86 1.66 8.01 1.00
N ALA A 87 2.84 7.76 1.58
CA ALA A 87 2.98 7.69 3.03
C ALA A 87 2.57 9.02 3.69
N ASP A 88 3.00 10.14 3.12
CA ASP A 88 2.65 11.46 3.64
C ASP A 88 1.14 11.71 3.55
N ALA A 89 0.51 11.28 2.46
CA ALA A 89 -0.94 11.40 2.32
C ALA A 89 -1.67 10.61 3.40
N LEU A 90 -1.19 9.42 3.74
CA LEU A 90 -1.76 8.62 4.82
C LEU A 90 -1.56 9.28 6.18
N LYS A 91 -0.41 9.90 6.42
CA LYS A 91 -0.15 10.64 7.65
C LYS A 91 -1.12 11.81 7.79
N THR A 92 -1.39 12.50 6.69
CA THR A 92 -2.37 13.58 6.66
C THR A 92 -3.76 13.11 7.05
N LYS A 93 -4.08 11.85 6.78
CA LYS A 93 -5.34 11.22 7.17
C LYS A 93 -5.35 10.73 8.61
N GLY A 94 -4.27 10.94 9.36
CA GLY A 94 -4.19 10.56 10.76
C GLY A 94 -3.55 9.21 11.05
N ILE A 95 -2.94 8.58 10.06
CA ILE A 95 -2.25 7.31 10.26
C ILE A 95 -0.85 7.60 10.81
N SER A 96 -0.49 7.00 11.94
CA SER A 96 0.79 7.26 12.59
C SER A 96 1.95 6.67 11.80
N THR A 97 3.12 7.31 11.91
CA THR A 97 4.32 6.95 11.16
C THR A 97 4.76 5.51 11.42
N ASP A 98 4.62 5.04 12.66
CA ASP A 98 5.06 3.69 13.04
C ASP A 98 4.18 2.58 12.45
N ARG A 99 3.09 2.95 11.81
CA ARG A 99 2.21 2.00 11.12
C ARG A 99 2.45 1.98 9.60
N ILE A 100 3.35 2.83 9.10
CA ILE A 100 3.61 2.99 7.67
C ILE A 100 5.05 2.57 7.39
N ILE A 101 5.22 1.55 6.55
CA ILE A 101 6.53 1.06 6.14
C ILE A 101 6.74 1.50 4.69
N VAL A 102 7.81 2.24 4.43
CA VAL A 102 8.12 2.76 3.10
C VAL A 102 9.27 1.98 2.50
N ASP A 103 9.10 1.53 1.27
CA ASP A 103 10.14 0.88 0.49
C ASP A 103 10.06 1.37 -0.96
N PHE A 104 11.11 1.18 -1.72
CA PHE A 104 11.12 1.56 -3.13
C PHE A 104 12.11 0.68 -3.89
N LYS A 105 11.74 0.34 -5.12
CA LYS A 105 12.49 -0.61 -5.94
C LYS A 105 13.11 0.02 -7.18
N GLY A 106 12.89 1.33 -7.41
CA GLY A 106 13.36 1.97 -8.63
C GLY A 106 12.76 1.26 -9.85
N ASP A 107 13.62 0.92 -10.81
CA ASP A 107 13.21 0.15 -11.98
C ASP A 107 13.71 -1.31 -11.93
N THR A 108 14.20 -1.75 -10.76
CA THR A 108 14.78 -3.10 -10.63
C THR A 108 13.73 -4.20 -10.62
N VAL A 109 12.50 -3.86 -10.26
CA VAL A 109 11.36 -4.78 -10.27
C VAL A 109 10.25 -4.15 -11.08
N GLN A 110 9.70 -4.91 -12.01
CA GLN A 110 8.57 -4.46 -12.83
C GLN A 110 7.37 -5.32 -12.45
N PRO A 111 6.52 -4.85 -11.51
CA PRO A 111 5.43 -5.69 -10.98
C PRO A 111 4.35 -6.00 -12.01
N TYR A 112 4.27 -5.22 -13.08
CA TYR A 112 3.27 -5.41 -14.12
C TYR A 112 3.95 -5.49 -15.50
N LYS A 113 3.17 -5.87 -16.50
CA LYS A 113 3.71 -6.13 -17.85
C LYS A 113 3.90 -4.86 -18.67
N THR A 114 3.13 -3.81 -18.39
CA THR A 114 3.19 -2.58 -19.20
C THR A 114 3.91 -1.47 -18.43
N PRO A 115 4.63 -0.59 -19.14
CA PRO A 115 5.32 0.52 -18.48
C PRO A 115 4.36 1.42 -17.69
N LYS A 116 3.18 1.68 -18.23
CA LYS A 116 2.19 2.53 -17.57
C LYS A 116 1.81 1.98 -16.20
N GLU A 117 1.62 0.66 -16.10
CA GLU A 117 1.24 0.03 -14.83
C GLU A 117 2.39 -0.05 -13.84
N ASN A 118 3.64 0.07 -14.31
CA ASN A 118 4.82 0.05 -13.45
C ASN A 118 5.12 1.42 -12.83
N ARG A 119 4.38 2.46 -13.20
CA ARG A 119 4.44 3.77 -12.54
C ARG A 119 3.48 3.75 -11.37
N VAL A 120 3.87 3.07 -10.30
CA VAL A 120 2.92 2.72 -9.26
C VAL A 120 3.57 2.71 -7.88
N SER A 121 2.78 2.99 -6.85
CA SER A 121 3.09 2.64 -5.46
C SER A 121 2.09 1.58 -5.04
N ILE A 122 2.58 0.40 -4.70
CA ILE A 122 1.74 -0.71 -4.27
C ILE A 122 1.65 -0.65 -2.75
N CYS A 123 0.43 -0.57 -2.25
CA CYS A 123 0.15 -0.44 -0.82
C CYS A 123 -0.56 -1.71 -0.34
N ILE A 124 0.03 -2.38 0.64
CA ILE A 124 -0.57 -3.57 1.24
C ILE A 124 -0.75 -3.31 2.72
N ALA A 125 -2.00 -3.30 3.16
CA ALA A 125 -2.37 -3.09 4.57
C ALA A 125 -2.86 -4.42 5.16
N GLU A 126 -2.26 -4.80 6.29
CA GLU A 126 -2.65 -6.03 6.96
C GLU A 126 -2.27 -6.08 8.42
#